data_7ce109a455f91d6d854e5c5914ea7e1e
#
_entry.id   7ce109a455f91d6d854e5c5914ea7e1e
#
_cell.length_a   1.000
_cell.length_b   1.000
_cell.length_c   1.000
_cell.angle_alpha   90.00
_cell.angle_beta   90.00
_cell.angle_gamma   90.00
#
_symmetry.space_group_name_H-M   'P 1'
#
loop_
_entity.id
_entity.type
_entity.pdbx_description
1 polymer ?
#
loop_
_entity_poly.entity_id
_entity_poly.type
_entity_poly.pdbx_seq_one_letter_code
_entity_poly.pdbx_strand_id
1 'polypeptide(L)'
;MSRRLQLNWIRVAVAVVLAEGLPILALVAVVFVYSVVRKPDSMSPEKFAPVAGNWVGPIGGFLATLLFAMWAAKRSQSPVAQGTAVGVGTAILDFGLALLLAGAGIGVLLYVSNAGRIVAGILGGWLAGKPSPNNGPPTETGRTA
;
A
#
# COMPACT_ATOMS: atom_id res chain seq x y z
N MET A 1 -19.68 -23.77 13.12
CA MET A 1 -20.23 -22.51 12.57
C MET A 1 -19.12 -21.81 11.80
N SER A 2 -19.13 -21.85 10.47
CA SER A 2 -18.12 -21.15 9.66
C SER A 2 -18.50 -19.66 9.63
N ARG A 3 -17.69 -18.81 10.30
CA ARG A 3 -17.81 -17.35 10.14
C ARG A 3 -17.48 -17.04 8.67
N ARG A 4 -18.47 -16.68 7.90
CA ARG A 4 -18.25 -16.21 6.53
C ARG A 4 -17.33 -15.00 6.59
N LEU A 5 -16.19 -15.07 5.89
CA LEU A 5 -15.28 -13.96 5.70
C LEU A 5 -16.04 -12.84 4.96
N GLN A 6 -16.49 -11.82 5.68
CA GLN A 6 -17.15 -10.66 5.08
C GLN A 6 -16.09 -9.64 4.71
N LEU A 7 -15.61 -9.70 3.45
CA LEU A 7 -14.73 -8.69 2.88
C LEU A 7 -15.56 -7.53 2.32
N ASN A 8 -15.15 -6.31 2.65
CA ASN A 8 -15.71 -5.12 2.02
C ASN A 8 -14.96 -4.83 0.72
N TRP A 9 -15.42 -5.41 -0.38
CA TRP A 9 -14.76 -5.32 -1.68
C TRP A 9 -14.61 -3.90 -2.21
N ILE A 10 -15.55 -3.00 -1.93
CA ILE A 10 -15.44 -1.58 -2.32
C ILE A 10 -14.24 -0.93 -1.65
N ARG A 11 -14.05 -1.17 -0.35
CA ARG A 11 -12.88 -0.65 0.38
C ARG A 11 -11.58 -1.27 -0.09
N VAL A 12 -11.58 -2.57 -0.42
CA VAL A 12 -10.40 -3.22 -1.00
C VAL A 12 -10.06 -2.56 -2.33
N ALA A 13 -11.01 -2.42 -3.24
CA ALA A 13 -10.78 -1.81 -4.55
C ALA A 13 -10.25 -0.37 -4.45
N VAL A 14 -10.87 0.46 -3.61
CA VAL A 14 -10.41 1.85 -3.38
C VAL A 14 -9.00 1.86 -2.78
N ALA A 15 -8.73 1.01 -1.78
CA ALA A 15 -7.41 0.92 -1.16
C ALA A 15 -6.33 0.48 -2.16
N VAL A 16 -6.63 -0.49 -3.04
CA VAL A 16 -5.72 -0.97 -4.09
C VAL A 16 -5.37 0.15 -5.07
N VAL A 17 -6.38 0.88 -5.57
CA VAL A 17 -6.16 1.99 -6.51
C VAL A 17 -5.33 3.11 -5.87
N LEU A 18 -5.64 3.47 -4.62
CA LEU A 18 -4.90 4.52 -3.92
C LEU A 18 -3.47 4.09 -3.56
N ALA A 19 -3.28 2.82 -3.16
CA ALA A 19 -1.98 2.28 -2.83
C ALA A 19 -1.06 2.19 -4.05
N GLU A 20 -1.61 1.98 -5.24
CA GLU A 20 -0.85 1.98 -6.49
C GLU A 20 -0.65 3.39 -7.04
N GLY A 21 -1.66 4.24 -6.98
CA GLY A 21 -1.58 5.62 -7.48
C GLY A 21 -0.58 6.49 -6.72
N LEU A 22 -0.46 6.32 -5.40
CA LEU A 22 0.40 7.17 -4.57
C LEU A 22 1.90 7.05 -4.91
N PRO A 23 2.51 5.84 -5.07
CA PRO A 23 3.89 5.71 -5.50
C PRO A 23 4.15 6.27 -6.91
N ILE A 24 3.19 6.11 -7.83
CA ILE A 24 3.29 6.67 -9.18
C ILE A 24 3.33 8.20 -9.12
N LEU A 25 2.43 8.82 -8.36
CA LEU A 25 2.42 10.28 -8.16
C LEU A 25 3.71 10.76 -7.47
N ALA A 26 4.20 10.02 -6.48
CA ALA A 26 5.47 10.33 -5.81
C ALA A 26 6.65 10.28 -6.79
N LEU A 27 6.72 9.27 -7.65
CA LEU A 27 7.75 9.16 -8.67
C LEU A 27 7.68 10.34 -9.66
N VAL A 28 6.50 10.69 -10.15
CA VAL A 28 6.29 11.84 -11.03
C VAL A 28 6.77 13.13 -10.36
N ALA A 29 6.41 13.34 -9.09
CA ALA A 29 6.85 14.51 -8.33
C ALA A 29 8.37 14.54 -8.16
N VAL A 30 9.02 13.43 -7.83
CA VAL A 30 10.48 13.33 -7.69
C VAL A 30 11.18 13.65 -9.00
N VAL A 31 10.71 13.08 -10.12
CA VAL A 31 11.30 13.34 -11.45
C VAL A 31 11.07 14.79 -11.87
N PHE A 32 9.91 15.36 -11.58
CA PHE A 32 9.59 16.77 -11.84
C PHE A 32 10.52 17.70 -11.06
N VAL A 33 10.64 17.51 -9.75
CA VAL A 33 11.56 18.31 -8.92
C VAL A 33 13.00 18.19 -9.42
N TYR A 34 13.43 16.97 -9.73
CA TYR A 34 14.76 16.74 -10.30
C TYR A 34 14.95 17.52 -11.61
N SER A 35 13.98 17.53 -12.50
CA SER A 35 14.05 18.23 -13.79
C SER A 35 14.22 19.75 -13.65
N VAL A 36 13.63 20.32 -12.59
CA VAL A 36 13.69 21.77 -12.31
C VAL A 36 15.03 22.17 -11.65
N VAL A 37 15.55 21.31 -10.75
CA VAL A 37 16.70 21.67 -9.91
C VAL A 37 18.05 21.22 -10.50
N ARG A 38 18.04 20.33 -11.51
CA ARG A 38 19.24 19.74 -12.08
C ARG A 38 20.19 20.79 -12.70
N LYS A 39 21.50 20.56 -12.58
CA LYS A 39 22.54 21.32 -13.27
C LYS A 39 22.70 20.82 -14.72
N PRO A 40 23.30 21.65 -15.65
CA PRO A 40 23.47 21.26 -17.05
C PRO A 40 24.21 19.94 -17.26
N ASP A 41 25.20 19.64 -16.41
CA ASP A 41 26.04 18.42 -16.50
C ASP A 41 25.43 17.21 -15.79
N SER A 42 24.20 17.35 -15.25
CA SER A 42 23.53 16.25 -14.55
C SER A 42 22.83 15.30 -15.54
N MET A 43 22.53 14.08 -15.06
CA MET A 43 21.79 13.08 -15.82
C MET A 43 20.47 13.67 -16.36
N SER A 44 20.06 13.28 -17.56
CA SER A 44 18.76 13.72 -18.11
C SER A 44 17.58 13.09 -17.31
N PRO A 45 16.42 13.76 -17.24
CA PRO A 45 15.25 13.23 -16.51
C PRO A 45 14.80 11.84 -16.97
N GLU A 46 14.93 11.54 -18.27
CA GLU A 46 14.56 10.23 -18.83
C GLU A 46 15.48 9.11 -18.30
N LYS A 47 16.75 9.41 -18.05
CA LYS A 47 17.70 8.45 -17.45
C LYS A 47 17.55 8.37 -15.93
N PHE A 48 17.16 9.48 -15.29
CA PHE A 48 16.93 9.55 -13.84
C PHE A 48 15.67 8.80 -13.41
N ALA A 49 14.58 8.87 -14.19
CA ALA A 49 13.31 8.26 -13.83
C ALA A 49 13.39 6.76 -13.50
N PRO A 50 14.05 5.89 -14.29
CA PRO A 50 14.22 4.48 -13.94
C PRO A 50 15.02 4.28 -12.65
N VAL A 51 16.06 5.09 -12.42
CA VAL A 51 16.88 5.01 -11.20
C VAL A 51 16.05 5.37 -9.97
N ALA A 52 15.28 6.45 -10.03
CA ALA A 52 14.36 6.85 -8.96
C ALA A 52 13.26 5.80 -8.75
N GLY A 53 12.73 5.23 -9.84
CA GLY A 53 11.68 4.21 -9.81
C GLY A 53 12.10 2.93 -9.07
N ASN A 54 13.36 2.53 -9.17
CA ASN A 54 13.92 1.38 -8.46
C ASN A 54 13.86 1.50 -6.92
N TRP A 55 13.76 2.72 -6.39
CA TRP A 55 13.64 2.98 -4.95
C TRP A 55 12.24 3.43 -4.56
N VAL A 56 11.69 4.38 -5.32
CA VAL A 56 10.35 4.93 -5.01
C VAL A 56 9.26 3.87 -5.16
N GLY A 57 9.36 3.02 -6.17
CA GLY A 57 8.39 1.94 -6.41
C GLY A 57 8.28 0.97 -5.24
N PRO A 58 9.35 0.24 -4.88
CA PRO A 58 9.29 -0.75 -3.78
C PRO A 58 9.01 -0.12 -2.43
N ILE A 59 9.70 0.97 -2.05
CA ILE A 59 9.53 1.59 -0.73
C ILE A 59 8.17 2.28 -0.65
N GLY A 60 7.82 3.11 -1.63
CA GLY A 60 6.56 3.81 -1.68
C GLY A 60 5.38 2.86 -1.80
N GLY A 61 5.51 1.80 -2.62
CA GLY A 61 4.51 0.76 -2.76
C GLY A 61 4.26 -0.01 -1.47
N PHE A 62 5.32 -0.38 -0.74
CA PHE A 62 5.21 -1.02 0.57
C PHE A 62 4.46 -0.13 1.57
N LEU A 63 4.91 1.13 1.73
CA LEU A 63 4.33 2.06 2.69
C LEU A 63 2.88 2.42 2.35
N ALA A 64 2.59 2.69 1.08
CA ALA A 64 1.24 2.98 0.62
C ALA A 64 0.31 1.79 0.86
N THR A 65 0.74 0.57 0.49
CA THR A 65 -0.05 -0.64 0.72
C THR A 65 -0.30 -0.87 2.21
N LEU A 66 0.70 -0.68 3.07
CA LEU A 66 0.55 -0.79 4.53
C LEU A 66 -0.53 0.18 5.05
N LEU A 67 -0.44 1.46 4.69
CA LEU A 67 -1.35 2.50 5.16
C LEU A 67 -2.80 2.27 4.68
N PHE A 68 -2.97 1.96 3.40
CA PHE A 68 -4.30 1.75 2.84
C PHE A 68 -4.91 0.39 3.26
N ALA A 69 -4.09 -0.64 3.49
CA ALA A 69 -4.54 -1.88 4.11
C ALA A 69 -5.03 -1.66 5.54
N MET A 70 -4.30 -0.89 6.36
CA MET A 70 -4.75 -0.49 7.70
C MET A 70 -6.07 0.28 7.63
N TRP A 71 -6.19 1.24 6.72
CA TRP A 71 -7.41 2.02 6.55
C TRP A 71 -8.61 1.14 6.16
N ALA A 72 -8.41 0.26 5.17
CA ALA A 72 -9.47 -0.64 4.70
C ALA A 72 -9.91 -1.64 5.78
N ALA A 73 -8.96 -2.11 6.61
CA ALA A 73 -9.18 -3.12 7.64
C ALA A 73 -9.80 -2.57 8.93
N LYS A 74 -9.66 -1.28 9.25
CA LYS A 74 -10.07 -0.64 10.53
C LYS A 74 -11.51 -0.90 10.97
N ARG A 75 -12.43 -1.20 10.05
CA ARG A 75 -13.86 -1.47 10.32
C ARG A 75 -14.29 -2.84 9.81
N SER A 76 -13.36 -3.74 9.56
CA SER A 76 -13.63 -5.10 9.10
C SER A 76 -13.78 -6.05 10.28
N GLN A 77 -14.69 -7.02 10.14
CA GLN A 77 -14.80 -8.14 11.09
C GLN A 77 -13.62 -9.11 10.97
N SER A 78 -12.89 -9.07 9.84
CA SER A 78 -11.70 -9.88 9.57
C SER A 78 -10.56 -8.99 9.07
N PRO A 79 -9.92 -8.18 9.96
CA PRO A 79 -8.96 -7.16 9.54
C PRO A 79 -7.79 -7.72 8.75
N VAL A 80 -7.22 -8.84 9.17
CA VAL A 80 -6.08 -9.49 8.49
C VAL A 80 -6.47 -9.94 7.08
N ALA A 81 -7.62 -10.59 6.92
CA ALA A 81 -8.10 -11.02 5.60
C ALA A 81 -8.36 -9.81 4.67
N GLN A 82 -8.93 -8.73 5.22
CA GLN A 82 -9.17 -7.49 4.48
C GLN A 82 -7.84 -6.85 4.02
N GLY A 83 -6.86 -6.75 4.91
CA GLY A 83 -5.54 -6.21 4.59
C GLY A 83 -4.78 -7.09 3.59
N THR A 84 -4.85 -8.41 3.74
CA THR A 84 -4.26 -9.36 2.77
C THR A 84 -4.88 -9.19 1.38
N ALA A 85 -6.21 -9.03 1.30
CA ALA A 85 -6.89 -8.78 0.03
C ALA A 85 -6.41 -7.48 -0.65
N VAL A 86 -6.11 -6.43 0.13
CA VAL A 86 -5.49 -5.20 -0.41
C VAL A 86 -4.08 -5.49 -0.92
N GLY A 87 -3.22 -6.16 -0.13
CA GLY A 87 -1.86 -6.48 -0.54
C GLY A 87 -1.77 -7.35 -1.80
N VAL A 88 -2.63 -8.37 -1.89
CA VAL A 88 -2.72 -9.21 -3.10
C VAL A 88 -3.27 -8.41 -4.29
N GLY A 89 -4.29 -7.59 -4.07
CA GLY A 89 -4.87 -6.75 -5.12
C GLY A 89 -3.87 -5.75 -5.69
N THR A 90 -3.07 -5.07 -4.84
CA THR A 90 -1.99 -4.17 -5.31
C THR A 90 -0.92 -4.93 -6.06
N ALA A 91 -0.50 -6.13 -5.60
CA ALA A 91 0.48 -6.94 -6.29
C ALA A 91 0.00 -7.36 -7.68
N ILE A 92 -1.27 -7.76 -7.83
CA ILE A 92 -1.86 -8.12 -9.13
C ILE A 92 -1.93 -6.90 -10.06
N LEU A 93 -2.32 -5.73 -9.53
CA LEU A 93 -2.42 -4.52 -10.32
C LEU A 93 -1.04 -4.03 -10.80
N ASP A 94 -0.04 -4.01 -9.91
CA ASP A 94 1.34 -3.65 -10.23
C ASP A 94 1.95 -4.59 -11.28
N PHE A 95 1.75 -5.91 -11.11
CA PHE A 95 2.21 -6.89 -12.08
C PHE A 95 1.52 -6.73 -13.45
N GLY A 96 0.22 -6.47 -13.44
CA GLY A 96 -0.56 -6.18 -14.65
C GLY A 96 -0.07 -4.93 -15.38
N LEU A 97 0.17 -3.85 -14.64
CA LEU A 97 0.73 -2.61 -15.19
C LEU A 97 2.14 -2.82 -15.75
N ALA A 98 2.99 -3.57 -15.03
CA ALA A 98 4.34 -3.89 -15.50
C ALA A 98 4.32 -4.67 -16.81
N LEU A 99 3.43 -5.66 -16.96
CA LEU A 99 3.28 -6.41 -18.20
C LEU A 99 2.79 -5.53 -19.36
N LEU A 100 1.87 -4.61 -19.09
CA LEU A 100 1.31 -3.73 -20.11
C LEU A 100 2.30 -2.65 -20.58
N LEU A 101 3.10 -2.11 -19.67
CA LEU A 101 3.96 -0.95 -19.93
C LEU A 101 5.41 -1.32 -20.27
N ALA A 102 5.96 -2.36 -19.66
CA ALA A 102 7.38 -2.71 -19.77
C ALA A 102 7.67 -3.82 -20.80
N GLY A 103 6.68 -4.43 -21.42
CA GLY A 103 6.90 -5.58 -22.29
C GLY A 103 7.52 -6.76 -21.52
N ALA A 104 8.40 -7.55 -22.15
CA ALA A 104 8.93 -8.80 -21.58
C ALA A 104 10.01 -8.63 -20.49
N GLY A 105 10.32 -7.42 -20.04
CA GLY A 105 11.42 -7.11 -19.11
C GLY A 105 11.04 -7.21 -17.62
N ILE A 106 10.52 -8.35 -17.14
CA ILE A 106 10.19 -8.55 -15.73
C ILE A 106 11.44 -8.86 -14.93
N GLY A 107 11.95 -7.86 -14.17
CA GLY A 107 13.14 -8.03 -13.32
C GLY A 107 12.80 -8.61 -11.93
N VAL A 108 13.82 -9.17 -11.26
CA VAL A 108 13.71 -9.71 -9.87
C VAL A 108 13.13 -8.66 -8.91
N LEU A 109 13.43 -7.37 -9.12
CA LEU A 109 12.92 -6.28 -8.28
C LEU A 109 11.39 -6.21 -8.25
N LEU A 110 10.72 -6.51 -9.36
CA LEU A 110 9.25 -6.56 -9.42
C LEU A 110 8.68 -7.64 -8.49
N TYR A 111 9.30 -8.84 -8.48
CA TYR A 111 8.86 -9.93 -7.59
C TYR A 111 9.06 -9.58 -6.11
N VAL A 112 10.22 -9.01 -5.77
CA VAL A 112 10.53 -8.57 -4.40
C VAL A 112 9.57 -7.47 -3.95
N SER A 113 9.31 -6.47 -4.80
CA SER A 113 8.36 -5.39 -4.53
C SER A 113 6.95 -5.94 -4.27
N ASN A 114 6.48 -6.85 -5.11
CA ASN A 114 5.14 -7.44 -4.97
C ASN A 114 5.01 -8.35 -3.75
N ALA A 115 6.03 -9.15 -3.43
CA ALA A 115 6.07 -9.89 -2.17
C ALA A 115 6.01 -8.93 -0.96
N GLY A 116 6.75 -7.83 -1.00
CA GLY A 116 6.69 -6.77 0.00
C GLY A 116 5.29 -6.18 0.18
N ARG A 117 4.54 -5.95 -0.90
CA ARG A 117 3.15 -5.44 -0.84
C ARG A 117 2.20 -6.42 -0.18
N ILE A 118 2.35 -7.73 -0.43
CA ILE A 118 1.54 -8.76 0.23
C ILE A 118 1.83 -8.75 1.73
N VAL A 119 3.11 -8.71 2.12
CA VAL A 119 3.51 -8.61 3.54
C VAL A 119 2.98 -7.33 4.17
N ALA A 120 3.08 -6.18 3.49
CA ALA A 120 2.54 -4.90 3.95
C ALA A 120 1.02 -4.97 4.16
N GLY A 121 0.29 -5.63 3.27
CA GLY A 121 -1.16 -5.86 3.40
C GLY A 121 -1.51 -6.67 4.64
N ILE A 122 -0.80 -7.78 4.89
CA ILE A 122 -0.98 -8.62 6.09
C ILE A 122 -0.69 -7.81 7.36
N LEU A 123 0.44 -7.10 7.39
CA LEU A 123 0.84 -6.27 8.53
C LEU A 123 -0.16 -5.14 8.78
N GLY A 124 -0.63 -4.47 7.73
CA GLY A 124 -1.64 -3.42 7.83
C GLY A 124 -2.95 -3.94 8.41
N GLY A 125 -3.40 -5.10 7.97
CA GLY A 125 -4.59 -5.77 8.53
C GLY A 125 -4.41 -6.16 9.99
N TRP A 126 -3.24 -6.69 10.36
CA TRP A 126 -2.92 -7.06 11.73
C TRP A 126 -2.85 -5.84 12.66
N LEU A 127 -2.20 -4.76 12.23
CA LEU A 127 -2.13 -3.52 12.99
C LEU A 127 -3.51 -2.89 13.22
N ALA A 128 -4.38 -2.93 12.20
CA ALA A 128 -5.74 -2.42 12.31
C ALA A 128 -6.64 -3.24 13.24
N GLY A 129 -6.33 -4.53 13.43
CA GLY A 129 -7.07 -5.44 14.32
C GLY A 129 -6.69 -5.32 15.80
N LYS A 130 -5.66 -4.55 16.15
CA LYS A 130 -5.27 -4.35 17.55
C LYS A 130 -6.31 -3.49 18.26
N PRO A 131 -6.74 -3.86 19.50
CA PRO A 131 -7.62 -3.04 20.32
C PRO A 131 -6.97 -1.67 20.57
N SER A 132 -7.76 -0.60 20.46
CA SER A 132 -7.28 0.73 20.87
C SER A 132 -7.12 0.75 22.39
N PRO A 133 -5.97 1.22 22.93
CA PRO A 133 -5.76 1.30 24.38
C PRO A 133 -6.76 2.21 25.10
N ASN A 134 -7.49 3.05 24.40
CA ASN A 134 -8.46 3.98 24.97
C ASN A 134 -9.89 3.42 25.17
N ASN A 135 -10.16 2.17 24.81
CA ASN A 135 -11.44 1.52 25.08
C ASN A 135 -11.39 0.75 26.41
N GLY A 136 -10.91 1.39 27.48
CA GLY A 136 -11.17 0.92 28.83
C GLY A 136 -12.69 0.79 29.06
N PRO A 137 -13.15 -0.21 29.87
CA PRO A 137 -14.56 -0.30 30.22
C PRO A 137 -15.01 1.05 30.79
N PRO A 138 -16.24 1.51 30.45
CA PRO A 138 -16.75 2.73 31.04
C PRO A 138 -16.67 2.56 32.56
N THR A 139 -15.91 3.46 33.20
CA THR A 139 -15.89 3.55 34.66
C THR A 139 -17.33 3.73 35.10
N GLU A 140 -17.90 2.71 35.74
CA GLU A 140 -19.18 2.83 36.44
C GLU A 140 -19.00 3.80 37.59
N THR A 141 -18.94 5.11 37.26
CA THR A 141 -19.00 6.15 38.23
C THR A 141 -20.45 6.47 38.52
N GLY A 142 -20.95 6.01 39.64
CA GLY A 142 -22.07 6.61 40.31
C GLY A 142 -23.42 5.90 40.18
N ARG A 143 -23.57 4.79 40.89
CA ARG A 143 -24.86 4.40 41.42
C ARG A 143 -24.73 4.20 42.91
N THR A 144 -24.62 5.31 43.62
CA THR A 144 -24.90 5.37 45.07
C THR A 144 -26.07 6.33 45.28
N ALA A 145 -27.17 5.78 45.68
CA ALA A 145 -28.14 6.24 46.66
C ALA A 145 -29.49 5.61 46.39
#